data_987ccd743470efec840f4669caf2b3ba
#
_entry.id   987ccd743470efec840f4669caf2b3ba
#
_cell.length_a   1.000
_cell.length_b   1.000
_cell.length_c   1.000
_cell.angle_alpha   90.00
_cell.angle_beta   90.00
_cell.angle_gamma   90.00
#
_symmetry.space_group_name_H-M   'P 1'
#
loop_
_entity.id
_entity.type
_entity.pdbx_description
1 polymer ?
#
loop_
_entity_poly.entity_id
_entity_poly.type
_entity_poly.pdbx_seq_one_letter_code
_entity_poly.pdbx_strand_id
1 'polypeptide(L)'
;NIVFGDTLGTGKPKEGFADGDGHPGEHFHFMLANPPFGVEWKPEKDFVTKEHDTFGFKGRFGPGLPRINDGALLFLLHMISKMQPAPEKGGEGSRIAVVFNGSPLFTGDAGSGESNIRRWIIENDMLEAVIGLPDQLFYNTGIYTYVWIVTNRKAAQRKGRVQLINATDFAWKMKKSLGDKRKRMGDGTDGTPDHLAAITRLYGDFAKDVRKTVAEIQTNIDPKRDQTKSQCV
;
A
#
# COMPACT_ATOMS: atom_id res chain seq x y z
N ASN A 1 1.14 20.39 9.28
CA ASN A 1 2.16 20.96 8.40
C ASN A 1 2.00 20.35 7.00
N ILE A 2 1.78 21.21 5.96
CA ILE A 2 1.63 20.77 4.57
C ILE A 2 2.82 21.36 3.80
N VAL A 3 3.58 20.49 3.14
CA VAL A 3 4.69 20.88 2.28
C VAL A 3 4.30 20.62 0.83
N PHE A 4 4.36 21.65 0.01
CA PHE A 4 4.13 21.55 -1.42
C PHE A 4 5.43 21.22 -2.14
N GLY A 5 5.44 20.15 -2.94
CA GLY A 5 6.68 19.77 -3.61
C GLY A 5 6.59 18.46 -4.40
N ASP A 6 7.71 18.07 -4.93
CA ASP A 6 7.95 16.78 -5.58
C ASP A 6 8.67 15.84 -4.60
N THR A 7 7.99 14.80 -4.17
CA THR A 7 8.51 13.84 -3.17
C THR A 7 9.75 13.09 -3.66
N LEU A 8 9.86 12.80 -4.93
CA LEU A 8 11.01 12.07 -5.49
C LEU A 8 12.19 13.01 -5.74
N GLY A 9 11.92 14.22 -6.22
CA GLY A 9 12.89 15.25 -6.50
C GLY A 9 13.46 15.20 -7.91
N THR A 10 13.71 16.35 -8.48
CA THR A 10 14.28 16.52 -9.83
C THR A 10 15.72 17.06 -9.80
N GLY A 11 16.20 17.49 -8.63
CA GLY A 11 17.47 18.24 -8.51
C GLY A 11 17.37 19.67 -9.04
N LYS A 12 16.16 20.21 -9.22
CA LYS A 12 15.88 21.56 -9.72
C LYS A 12 14.98 22.31 -8.74
N PRO A 13 15.52 22.69 -7.57
CA PRO A 13 14.74 23.35 -6.53
C PRO A 13 14.12 24.65 -7.04
N LYS A 14 12.91 24.95 -6.59
CA LYS A 14 12.18 26.19 -6.86
C LYS A 14 11.77 26.81 -5.53
N GLU A 15 11.69 28.12 -5.49
CA GLU A 15 11.25 28.85 -4.30
C GLU A 15 9.84 28.39 -3.89
N GLY A 16 9.65 28.08 -2.60
CA GLY A 16 8.38 27.63 -2.05
C GLY A 16 7.95 26.21 -2.46
N PHE A 17 8.85 25.44 -3.11
CA PHE A 17 8.57 24.10 -3.59
C PHE A 17 9.67 23.13 -3.10
N ALA A 18 9.28 22.11 -2.34
CA ALA A 18 10.22 21.08 -1.90
C ALA A 18 10.60 20.17 -3.08
N ASP A 19 11.90 20.03 -3.33
CA ASP A 19 12.44 19.15 -4.36
C ASP A 19 13.09 17.94 -3.69
N GLY A 20 12.34 16.85 -3.60
CA GLY A 20 12.69 15.66 -2.86
C GLY A 20 11.94 15.54 -1.53
N ASP A 21 12.63 15.12 -0.48
CA ASP A 21 12.04 14.95 0.85
C ASP A 21 11.58 16.29 1.45
N GLY A 22 10.27 16.50 1.49
CA GLY A 22 9.66 17.71 2.07
C GLY A 22 9.71 17.79 3.60
N HIS A 23 10.13 16.71 4.28
CA HIS A 23 10.23 16.60 5.73
C HIS A 23 11.57 16.00 6.16
N PRO A 24 12.70 16.62 5.82
CA PRO A 24 14.02 16.06 6.07
C PRO A 24 14.25 15.85 7.58
N GLY A 25 14.78 14.69 7.93
CA GLY A 25 15.04 14.32 9.33
C GLY A 25 13.80 13.92 10.15
N GLU A 26 12.58 14.11 9.65
CA GLU A 26 11.37 13.70 10.35
C GLU A 26 11.05 12.21 10.10
N HIS A 27 10.48 11.55 11.12
CA HIS A 27 10.01 10.18 11.07
C HIS A 27 8.59 10.08 11.64
N PHE A 28 7.78 9.17 11.10
CA PHE A 28 6.35 9.11 11.40
C PHE A 28 5.96 7.70 11.87
N HIS A 29 5.11 7.63 12.92
CA HIS A 29 4.59 6.35 13.44
C HIS A 29 3.56 5.71 12.50
N PHE A 30 2.74 6.54 11.84
CA PHE A 30 1.72 6.10 10.90
C PHE A 30 1.77 6.93 9.64
N MET A 31 1.71 6.26 8.48
CA MET A 31 1.70 6.92 7.19
C MET A 31 0.63 6.31 6.30
N LEU A 32 -0.17 7.17 5.67
CA LEU A 32 -1.20 6.79 4.71
C LEU A 32 -0.93 7.50 3.38
N ALA A 33 -0.96 6.75 2.27
CA ALA A 33 -0.79 7.33 0.96
C ALA A 33 -1.62 6.65 -0.12
N ASN A 34 -1.99 7.43 -1.11
CA ASN A 34 -2.52 6.98 -2.38
C ASN A 34 -1.70 7.64 -3.48
N PRO A 35 -0.50 7.12 -3.78
CA PRO A 35 0.37 7.69 -4.81
C PRO A 35 -0.26 7.51 -6.19
N PRO A 36 0.16 8.29 -7.20
CA PRO A 36 -0.34 8.14 -8.56
C PRO A 36 -0.03 6.75 -9.12
N PHE A 37 -1.00 6.15 -9.83
CA PHE A 37 -0.87 4.82 -10.43
C PHE A 37 -0.27 4.89 -11.83
N GLY A 38 0.79 4.11 -12.09
CA GLY A 38 1.38 3.97 -13.42
C GLY A 38 1.93 5.27 -14.00
N VAL A 39 2.38 6.18 -13.16
CA VAL A 39 2.98 7.44 -13.60
C VAL A 39 4.49 7.25 -13.78
N GLU A 40 5.00 7.69 -14.93
CA GLU A 40 6.43 7.68 -15.19
C GLU A 40 7.17 8.68 -14.29
N TRP A 41 8.38 8.33 -13.91
CA TRP A 41 9.28 9.16 -13.09
C TRP A 41 10.52 9.60 -13.89
N LYS A 42 10.33 9.81 -15.20
CA LYS A 42 11.38 10.24 -16.11
C LYS A 42 11.99 11.61 -15.74
N PRO A 43 11.21 12.62 -15.29
CA PRO A 43 11.77 13.88 -14.84
C PRO A 43 12.70 13.76 -13.61
N GLU A 44 12.42 12.81 -12.72
CA GLU A 44 13.13 12.59 -11.46
C GLU A 44 14.31 11.60 -11.61
N LYS A 45 14.43 10.95 -12.79
CA LYS A 45 15.34 9.84 -13.04
C LYS A 45 16.78 10.12 -12.60
N ASP A 46 17.34 11.22 -13.07
CA ASP A 46 18.76 11.51 -12.82
C ASP A 46 19.03 11.75 -11.33
N PHE A 47 18.11 12.43 -10.64
CA PHE A 47 18.20 12.71 -9.22
C PHE A 47 18.04 11.43 -8.38
N VAL A 48 17.02 10.63 -8.66
CA VAL A 48 16.74 9.35 -7.99
C VAL A 48 17.87 8.34 -8.23
N THR A 49 18.38 8.23 -9.47
CA THR A 49 19.50 7.35 -9.80
C THR A 49 20.77 7.76 -9.08
N LYS A 50 21.07 9.06 -9.06
CA LYS A 50 22.22 9.58 -8.32
C LYS A 50 22.14 9.29 -6.82
N GLU A 51 20.96 9.41 -6.21
CA GLU A 51 20.76 9.04 -4.81
C GLU A 51 20.97 7.56 -4.59
N HIS A 52 20.40 6.69 -5.45
CA HIS A 52 20.60 5.24 -5.41
C HIS A 52 22.08 4.86 -5.49
N ASP A 53 22.79 5.38 -6.48
CA ASP A 53 24.21 5.02 -6.73
C ASP A 53 25.15 5.58 -5.65
N THR A 54 24.86 6.77 -5.13
CA THR A 54 25.74 7.43 -4.15
C THR A 54 25.56 6.89 -2.74
N PHE A 55 24.31 6.66 -2.33
CA PHE A 55 23.99 6.34 -0.93
C PHE A 55 23.58 4.88 -0.71
N GLY A 56 23.19 4.15 -1.78
CA GLY A 56 22.71 2.78 -1.64
C GLY A 56 21.66 2.66 -0.53
N PHE A 57 21.82 1.69 0.36
CA PHE A 57 20.89 1.48 1.50
C PHE A 57 20.92 2.56 2.60
N LYS A 58 21.81 3.56 2.50
CA LYS A 58 21.78 4.75 3.36
C LYS A 58 20.84 5.83 2.81
N GLY A 59 20.50 5.76 1.53
CA GLY A 59 19.50 6.59 0.87
C GLY A 59 18.12 5.93 0.83
N ARG A 60 17.18 6.59 0.19
CA ARG A 60 15.80 6.12 0.07
C ARG A 60 15.65 4.92 -0.86
N PHE A 61 16.42 4.85 -1.93
CA PHE A 61 16.19 3.98 -3.07
C PHE A 61 17.18 2.80 -3.18
N GLY A 62 17.88 2.49 -2.11
CA GLY A 62 18.90 1.41 -2.09
C GLY A 62 18.43 0.04 -2.54
N PRO A 63 17.22 -0.41 -2.22
CA PRO A 63 16.73 -1.74 -2.63
C PRO A 63 16.62 -1.94 -4.14
N GLY A 64 16.43 -0.87 -4.92
CA GLY A 64 16.34 -0.95 -6.37
C GLY A 64 15.56 0.20 -7.00
N LEU A 65 15.65 0.30 -8.32
CA LEU A 65 14.90 1.28 -9.11
C LEU A 65 13.90 0.53 -10.02
N PRO A 66 12.60 0.85 -9.94
CA PRO A 66 11.61 0.26 -10.83
C PRO A 66 11.77 0.79 -12.25
N ARG A 67 11.08 0.16 -13.22
CA ARG A 67 11.02 0.68 -14.58
C ARG A 67 10.54 2.13 -14.62
N ILE A 68 11.00 2.87 -15.61
CA ILE A 68 10.75 4.32 -15.72
C ILE A 68 9.25 4.67 -15.84
N ASN A 69 8.45 3.77 -16.37
CA ASN A 69 7.02 3.99 -16.62
C ASN A 69 6.14 3.83 -15.39
N ASP A 70 6.70 3.45 -14.24
CA ASP A 70 5.92 3.26 -13.02
C ASP A 70 6.75 3.51 -11.75
N GLY A 71 6.58 4.70 -11.18
CA GLY A 71 7.27 5.15 -9.98
C GLY A 71 6.62 4.73 -8.65
N ALA A 72 5.53 3.95 -8.67
CA ALA A 72 4.76 3.64 -7.46
C ALA A 72 5.61 3.09 -6.31
N LEU A 73 6.55 2.19 -6.59
CA LEU A 73 7.44 1.62 -5.59
C LEU A 73 8.46 2.63 -5.02
N LEU A 74 8.81 3.69 -5.75
CA LEU A 74 9.68 4.76 -5.22
C LEU A 74 8.98 5.52 -4.08
N PHE A 75 7.68 5.77 -4.21
CA PHE A 75 6.91 6.38 -3.12
C PHE A 75 6.89 5.47 -1.87
N LEU A 76 6.75 4.16 -2.05
CA LEU A 76 6.83 3.23 -0.92
C LEU A 76 8.21 3.25 -0.27
N LEU A 77 9.29 3.23 -1.05
CA LEU A 77 10.65 3.32 -0.53
C LEU A 77 10.88 4.63 0.23
N HIS A 78 10.37 5.75 -0.29
CA HIS A 78 10.40 7.03 0.42
C HIS A 78 9.66 6.93 1.77
N MET A 79 8.44 6.37 1.80
CA MET A 79 7.71 6.20 3.06
C MET A 79 8.46 5.28 4.04
N ILE A 80 9.09 4.21 3.56
CA ILE A 80 9.89 3.32 4.41
C ILE A 80 11.09 4.06 5.02
N SER A 81 11.74 4.96 4.27
CA SER A 81 12.82 5.79 4.79
C SER A 81 12.38 6.76 5.89
N LYS A 82 11.07 7.03 5.99
CA LYS A 82 10.45 7.90 7.01
C LYS A 82 9.90 7.12 8.22
N MET A 83 10.15 5.84 8.30
CA MET A 83 9.76 5.04 9.48
C MET A 83 10.59 5.44 10.70
N GLN A 84 9.95 5.43 11.88
CA GLN A 84 10.64 5.42 13.16
C GLN A 84 11.56 4.19 13.26
N PRO A 85 12.67 4.26 13.98
CA PRO A 85 13.48 3.09 14.25
C PRO A 85 12.63 1.93 14.80
N ALA A 86 12.93 0.72 14.37
CA ALA A 86 12.23 -0.47 14.81
C ALA A 86 12.42 -0.72 16.32
N PRO A 87 11.51 -1.44 17.00
CA PRO A 87 11.65 -1.75 18.43
C PRO A 87 12.96 -2.41 18.79
N GLU A 88 13.48 -3.27 17.93
CA GLU A 88 14.79 -3.95 18.10
C GLU A 88 15.98 -2.96 18.07
N LYS A 89 15.75 -1.74 17.56
CA LYS A 89 16.73 -0.63 17.53
C LYS A 89 16.39 0.47 18.53
N GLY A 90 15.54 0.18 19.52
CA GLY A 90 15.17 1.11 20.58
C GLY A 90 14.13 2.16 20.19
N GLY A 91 13.48 2.04 19.04
CA GLY A 91 12.39 2.91 18.61
C GLY A 91 10.99 2.30 18.83
N GLU A 92 9.96 3.01 18.40
CA GLU A 92 8.57 2.53 18.49
C GLU A 92 8.10 1.86 17.19
N GLY A 93 8.87 1.99 16.13
CA GLY A 93 8.54 1.51 14.79
C GLY A 93 7.36 2.23 14.17
N SER A 94 7.00 1.82 12.95
CA SER A 94 5.98 2.49 12.14
C SER A 94 5.07 1.49 11.45
N ARG A 95 3.91 1.99 11.00
CA ARG A 95 3.02 1.29 10.08
C ARG A 95 2.61 2.19 8.94
N ILE A 96 2.71 1.68 7.72
CA ILE A 96 2.32 2.32 6.47
C ILE A 96 1.10 1.60 5.94
N ALA A 97 0.11 2.34 5.43
CA ALA A 97 -0.90 1.81 4.53
C ALA A 97 -0.88 2.60 3.23
N VAL A 98 -0.65 1.92 2.13
CA VAL A 98 -0.53 2.54 0.81
C VAL A 98 -1.41 1.82 -0.20
N VAL A 99 -2.11 2.60 -1.03
CA VAL A 99 -2.96 2.06 -2.09
C VAL A 99 -2.15 1.97 -3.38
N PHE A 100 -2.19 0.81 -4.02
CA PHE A 100 -1.54 0.56 -5.30
C PHE A 100 -2.50 -0.06 -6.32
N ASN A 101 -2.15 0.05 -7.59
CA ASN A 101 -2.66 -0.82 -8.64
C ASN A 101 -1.94 -2.20 -8.57
N GLY A 102 -2.21 -3.09 -9.53
CA GLY A 102 -1.57 -4.42 -9.57
C GLY A 102 -0.08 -4.41 -9.91
N SER A 103 0.43 -3.35 -10.53
CA SER A 103 1.81 -3.29 -11.03
C SER A 103 2.88 -3.59 -9.98
N PRO A 104 2.85 -2.99 -8.77
CA PRO A 104 3.80 -3.31 -7.70
C PRO A 104 3.83 -4.78 -7.29
N LEU A 105 2.74 -5.53 -7.46
CA LEU A 105 2.68 -6.96 -7.15
C LEU A 105 3.26 -7.84 -8.27
N PHE A 106 2.93 -7.51 -9.53
CA PHE A 106 3.07 -8.46 -10.64
C PHE A 106 4.14 -8.08 -11.66
N THR A 107 4.62 -6.83 -11.66
CA THR A 107 5.58 -6.35 -12.66
C THR A 107 7.02 -6.64 -12.25
N GLY A 108 7.85 -6.87 -13.26
CA GLY A 108 9.28 -7.07 -13.15
C GLY A 108 9.68 -8.53 -12.95
N ASP A 109 10.56 -8.99 -13.85
CA ASP A 109 11.16 -10.32 -13.80
C ASP A 109 12.16 -10.44 -12.64
N ALA A 110 12.59 -11.67 -12.36
CA ALA A 110 13.59 -11.92 -11.33
C ALA A 110 14.86 -11.11 -11.59
N GLY A 111 15.31 -10.37 -10.58
CA GLY A 111 16.47 -9.47 -10.68
C GLY A 111 16.18 -8.07 -11.20
N SER A 112 14.94 -7.76 -11.64
CA SER A 112 14.53 -6.39 -11.93
C SER A 112 14.45 -5.52 -10.67
N GLY A 113 14.41 -4.20 -10.86
CA GLY A 113 14.29 -3.27 -9.74
C GLY A 113 13.04 -3.52 -8.89
N GLU A 114 11.89 -3.76 -9.53
CA GLU A 114 10.64 -4.08 -8.83
C GLU A 114 10.75 -5.38 -8.03
N SER A 115 11.33 -6.42 -8.64
CA SER A 115 11.55 -7.71 -7.97
C SER A 115 12.48 -7.56 -6.76
N ASN A 116 13.57 -6.80 -6.91
CA ASN A 116 14.53 -6.55 -5.83
C ASN A 116 13.91 -5.75 -4.68
N ILE A 117 13.06 -4.75 -4.98
CA ILE A 117 12.33 -3.99 -3.96
C ILE A 117 11.37 -4.89 -3.18
N ARG A 118 10.55 -5.70 -3.88
CA ARG A 118 9.64 -6.66 -3.22
C ARG A 118 10.40 -7.66 -2.37
N ARG A 119 11.47 -8.24 -2.90
CA ARG A 119 12.35 -9.16 -2.18
C ARG A 119 12.87 -8.52 -0.90
N TRP A 120 13.42 -7.31 -0.99
CA TRP A 120 13.97 -6.60 0.16
C TRP A 120 12.90 -6.34 1.24
N ILE A 121 11.70 -5.92 0.85
CA ILE A 121 10.58 -5.68 1.79
C ILE A 121 10.17 -6.99 2.50
N ILE A 122 10.13 -8.11 1.77
CA ILE A 122 9.74 -9.42 2.30
C ILE A 122 10.85 -10.00 3.18
N GLU A 123 12.11 -9.98 2.72
CA GLU A 123 13.26 -10.53 3.48
C GLU A 123 13.52 -9.77 4.79
N ASN A 124 13.19 -8.47 4.83
CA ASN A 124 13.23 -7.67 6.06
C ASN A 124 11.94 -7.77 6.88
N ASP A 125 11.06 -8.69 6.55
CA ASP A 125 9.80 -8.96 7.24
C ASP A 125 8.90 -7.72 7.44
N MET A 126 8.91 -6.80 6.47
CA MET A 126 8.16 -5.56 6.57
C MET A 126 6.74 -5.65 5.99
N LEU A 127 6.49 -6.51 4.99
CA LEU A 127 5.15 -6.65 4.41
C LEU A 127 4.26 -7.44 5.38
N GLU A 128 3.26 -6.78 5.97
CA GLU A 128 2.35 -7.38 6.94
C GLU A 128 1.08 -7.93 6.29
N ALA A 129 0.49 -7.18 5.36
CA ALA A 129 -0.69 -7.62 4.65
C ALA A 129 -0.82 -6.98 3.25
N VAL A 130 -1.53 -7.69 2.36
CA VAL A 130 -2.01 -7.16 1.09
C VAL A 130 -3.52 -7.41 1.03
N ILE A 131 -4.30 -6.35 0.81
CA ILE A 131 -5.76 -6.39 0.77
C ILE A 131 -6.19 -6.02 -0.65
N GLY A 132 -6.73 -6.99 -1.40
CA GLY A 132 -7.32 -6.75 -2.71
C GLY A 132 -8.68 -6.09 -2.57
N LEU A 133 -8.86 -4.91 -3.17
CA LEU A 133 -10.09 -4.13 -3.14
C LEU A 133 -10.88 -4.29 -4.44
N PRO A 134 -12.21 -4.04 -4.43
CA PRO A 134 -13.02 -4.05 -5.64
C PRO A 134 -12.51 -3.08 -6.72
N ASP A 135 -12.79 -3.39 -7.97
CA ASP A 135 -12.66 -2.45 -9.08
C ASP A 135 -13.66 -1.29 -8.95
N GLN A 136 -13.45 -0.23 -9.72
CA GLN A 136 -14.36 0.93 -9.81
C GLN A 136 -14.63 1.64 -8.47
N LEU A 137 -13.67 1.60 -7.52
CA LEU A 137 -13.75 2.35 -6.25
C LEU A 137 -13.26 3.80 -6.36
N PHE A 138 -12.43 4.12 -7.33
CA PHE A 138 -11.79 5.42 -7.49
C PHE A 138 -12.33 6.18 -8.70
N TYR A 139 -12.26 7.53 -8.66
CA TYR A 139 -12.90 8.40 -9.65
C TYR A 139 -12.31 8.30 -11.06
N ASN A 140 -11.00 8.07 -11.16
CA ASN A 140 -10.26 8.15 -12.42
C ASN A 140 -9.73 6.79 -12.89
N THR A 141 -10.21 5.69 -12.32
CA THR A 141 -9.76 4.35 -12.71
C THR A 141 -10.80 3.29 -12.39
N GLY A 142 -10.99 2.37 -13.33
CA GLY A 142 -11.86 1.22 -13.17
C GLY A 142 -11.14 -0.06 -12.73
N ILE A 143 -9.84 0.02 -12.42
CA ILE A 143 -9.02 -1.16 -12.11
C ILE A 143 -9.18 -1.64 -10.66
N TYR A 144 -8.79 -2.89 -10.40
CA TYR A 144 -8.58 -3.39 -9.05
C TYR A 144 -7.40 -2.69 -8.38
N THR A 145 -7.54 -2.41 -7.09
CA THR A 145 -6.50 -1.79 -6.28
C THR A 145 -6.17 -2.64 -5.06
N TYR A 146 -5.02 -2.38 -4.47
CA TYR A 146 -4.48 -3.18 -3.37
C TYR A 146 -3.98 -2.26 -2.28
N VAL A 147 -4.40 -2.48 -1.04
CA VAL A 147 -3.79 -1.83 0.12
C VAL A 147 -2.65 -2.69 0.61
N TRP A 148 -1.44 -2.13 0.63
CA TRP A 148 -0.31 -2.77 1.28
C TRP A 148 -0.15 -2.22 2.69
N ILE A 149 -0.08 -3.12 3.66
CA ILE A 149 0.29 -2.77 5.03
C ILE A 149 1.74 -3.16 5.23
N VAL A 150 2.59 -2.15 5.44
CA VAL A 150 4.04 -2.31 5.62
C VAL A 150 4.42 -1.76 6.99
N THR A 151 5.22 -2.51 7.75
CA THR A 151 5.60 -2.15 9.12
C THR A 151 6.96 -2.72 9.48
N ASN A 152 7.69 -2.03 10.34
CA ASN A 152 8.92 -2.53 10.98
C ASN A 152 8.69 -2.90 12.46
N ARG A 153 7.39 -3.10 12.85
CA ARG A 153 6.98 -3.51 14.20
C ARG A 153 5.90 -4.58 14.18
N LYS A 154 6.10 -5.64 13.39
CA LYS A 154 5.15 -6.76 13.37
C LYS A 154 4.97 -7.36 14.76
N ALA A 155 3.73 -7.66 15.12
CA ALA A 155 3.44 -8.46 16.31
C ALA A 155 4.04 -9.88 16.16
N ALA A 156 4.40 -10.52 17.27
CA ALA A 156 5.11 -11.80 17.27
C ALA A 156 4.43 -12.89 16.42
N GLN A 157 3.07 -12.96 16.48
CA GLN A 157 2.29 -13.92 15.69
C GLN A 157 2.30 -13.66 14.18
N ARG A 158 2.69 -12.45 13.75
CA ARG A 158 2.76 -12.04 12.34
C ARG A 158 4.17 -12.10 11.74
N LYS A 159 5.20 -12.29 12.57
CA LYS A 159 6.60 -12.36 12.10
C LYS A 159 6.78 -13.53 11.13
N GLY A 160 7.51 -13.28 10.03
CA GLY A 160 7.75 -14.25 8.96
C GLY A 160 6.51 -14.60 8.13
N ARG A 161 5.43 -13.82 8.21
CA ARG A 161 4.17 -14.07 7.50
C ARG A 161 3.64 -12.82 6.82
N VAL A 162 2.92 -13.03 5.71
CA VAL A 162 2.15 -12.01 5.00
C VAL A 162 0.70 -12.48 4.95
N GLN A 163 -0.23 -11.62 5.37
CA GLN A 163 -1.64 -11.89 5.25
C GLN A 163 -2.17 -11.39 3.91
N LEU A 164 -2.82 -12.27 3.13
CA LEU A 164 -3.49 -11.92 1.89
C LEU A 164 -5.00 -11.90 2.13
N ILE A 165 -5.65 -10.77 1.89
CA ILE A 165 -7.10 -10.61 2.06
C ILE A 165 -7.70 -10.28 0.70
N ASN A 166 -8.54 -11.18 0.19
CA ASN A 166 -9.32 -10.92 -1.01
C ASN A 166 -10.68 -10.28 -0.63
N ALA A 167 -10.77 -8.97 -0.79
CA ALA A 167 -11.99 -8.20 -0.57
C ALA A 167 -12.58 -7.66 -1.88
N THR A 168 -12.25 -8.24 -3.02
CA THR A 168 -12.70 -7.76 -4.36
C THR A 168 -14.21 -7.80 -4.54
N ASP A 169 -14.90 -8.66 -3.80
CA ASP A 169 -16.37 -8.78 -3.81
C ASP A 169 -17.05 -7.89 -2.75
N PHE A 170 -16.27 -7.20 -1.90
CA PHE A 170 -16.82 -6.31 -0.86
C PHE A 170 -17.21 -4.96 -1.45
N ALA A 171 -18.19 -4.99 -2.33
CA ALA A 171 -18.62 -3.84 -3.11
C ALA A 171 -20.14 -3.65 -3.04
N TRP A 172 -20.55 -2.39 -3.01
CA TRP A 172 -21.92 -1.97 -3.16
C TRP A 172 -22.05 -1.06 -4.39
N LYS A 173 -22.96 -1.41 -5.31
CA LYS A 173 -23.17 -0.61 -6.53
C LYS A 173 -23.78 0.74 -6.16
N MET A 174 -23.21 1.82 -6.66
CA MET A 174 -23.75 3.17 -6.47
C MET A 174 -24.97 3.39 -7.35
N LYS A 175 -25.94 4.15 -6.85
CA LYS A 175 -27.14 4.56 -7.62
C LYS A 175 -26.77 5.47 -8.80
N LYS A 176 -25.74 6.32 -8.62
CA LYS A 176 -25.21 7.23 -9.63
C LYS A 176 -23.68 7.09 -9.66
N SER A 177 -23.12 6.92 -10.85
CA SER A 177 -21.67 6.88 -11.04
C SER A 177 -21.05 8.27 -10.92
N LEU A 178 -19.79 8.29 -10.48
CA LEU A 178 -18.95 9.48 -10.41
C LEU A 178 -17.69 9.19 -11.24
N GLY A 179 -17.76 9.43 -12.55
CA GLY A 179 -16.74 9.00 -13.49
C GLY A 179 -16.64 7.47 -13.51
N ASP A 180 -15.42 6.95 -13.39
CA ASP A 180 -15.16 5.50 -13.32
C ASP A 180 -15.56 4.88 -11.99
N LYS A 181 -15.79 5.68 -10.96
CA LYS A 181 -16.27 5.20 -9.68
C LYS A 181 -17.74 4.81 -9.78
N ARG A 182 -18.03 3.53 -9.71
CA ARG A 182 -19.38 2.94 -9.79
C ARG A 182 -19.73 2.10 -8.57
N LYS A 183 -18.76 1.83 -7.72
CA LYS A 183 -18.88 1.02 -6.51
C LYS A 183 -18.38 1.78 -5.30
N ARG A 184 -18.90 1.43 -4.14
CA ARG A 184 -18.39 1.85 -2.83
C ARG A 184 -18.28 0.63 -1.91
N MET A 185 -17.44 0.70 -0.93
CA MET A 185 -17.49 -0.23 0.18
C MET A 185 -18.60 0.20 1.13
N GLY A 186 -19.39 -0.74 1.61
CA GLY A 186 -20.40 -0.46 2.64
C GLY A 186 -19.74 -0.24 3.98
N ASP A 187 -20.34 0.60 4.79
CA ASP A 187 -19.94 0.97 6.15
C ASP A 187 -21.00 0.66 7.21
N GLY A 188 -22.01 -0.16 6.82
CA GLY A 188 -23.13 -0.50 7.70
C GLY A 188 -24.25 0.55 7.74
N THR A 189 -24.10 1.67 7.04
CA THR A 189 -25.14 2.70 6.93
C THR A 189 -26.03 2.47 5.70
N ASP A 190 -27.20 3.12 5.66
CA ASP A 190 -28.14 3.11 4.52
C ASP A 190 -28.50 1.69 4.02
N GLY A 191 -28.55 0.70 4.92
CA GLY A 191 -28.85 -0.68 4.58
C GLY A 191 -27.73 -1.40 3.81
N THR A 192 -26.53 -0.85 3.78
CA THR A 192 -25.36 -1.51 3.18
C THR A 192 -24.66 -2.42 4.19
N PRO A 193 -24.05 -3.53 3.74
CA PRO A 193 -23.16 -4.33 4.58
C PRO A 193 -21.98 -3.49 5.10
N ASP A 194 -21.50 -3.79 6.31
CA ASP A 194 -20.29 -3.16 6.84
C ASP A 194 -19.04 -3.93 6.35
N HIS A 195 -18.62 -3.65 5.13
CA HIS A 195 -17.43 -4.22 4.51
C HIS A 195 -16.15 -3.76 5.19
N LEU A 196 -16.13 -2.53 5.71
CA LEU A 196 -14.95 -1.98 6.38
C LEU A 196 -14.68 -2.70 7.69
N ALA A 197 -15.74 -2.92 8.51
CA ALA A 197 -15.61 -3.71 9.73
C ALA A 197 -15.20 -5.16 9.44
N ALA A 198 -15.72 -5.76 8.35
CA ALA A 198 -15.35 -7.12 7.95
C ALA A 198 -13.86 -7.23 7.64
N ILE A 199 -13.32 -6.34 6.80
CA ILE A 199 -11.88 -6.32 6.47
C ILE A 199 -11.04 -6.06 7.71
N THR A 200 -11.46 -5.13 8.56
CA THR A 200 -10.75 -4.79 9.80
C THR A 200 -10.68 -5.98 10.76
N ARG A 201 -11.76 -6.75 10.88
CA ARG A 201 -11.78 -7.98 11.70
C ARG A 201 -10.88 -9.05 11.09
N LEU A 202 -10.99 -9.33 9.78
CA LEU A 202 -10.12 -10.28 9.09
C LEU A 202 -8.64 -9.95 9.29
N TYR A 203 -8.29 -8.67 9.15
CA TYR A 203 -6.93 -8.21 9.39
C TYR A 203 -6.53 -8.37 10.87
N GLY A 204 -7.42 -8.00 11.81
CA GLY A 204 -7.14 -8.03 13.25
C GLY A 204 -7.00 -9.44 13.80
N ASP A 205 -7.91 -10.32 13.45
CA ASP A 205 -8.00 -11.69 14.00
C ASP A 205 -6.83 -12.57 13.57
N PHE A 206 -6.25 -12.33 12.41
CA PHE A 206 -5.09 -13.05 11.87
C PHE A 206 -5.18 -14.57 12.10
N ALA A 207 -6.35 -15.17 11.81
CA ALA A 207 -6.61 -16.57 12.04
C ALA A 207 -5.78 -17.48 11.12
N LYS A 208 -5.39 -18.67 11.62
CA LYS A 208 -4.57 -19.62 10.87
C LYS A 208 -5.33 -20.23 9.67
N ASP A 209 -6.64 -20.33 9.74
CA ASP A 209 -7.50 -20.83 8.65
C ASP A 209 -8.51 -19.76 8.25
N VAL A 210 -8.09 -18.88 7.38
CA VAL A 210 -8.82 -17.65 7.03
C VAL A 210 -9.99 -17.93 6.08
N ARG A 211 -10.04 -19.09 5.38
CA ARG A 211 -11.08 -19.39 4.39
C ARG A 211 -12.48 -19.49 4.98
N LYS A 212 -12.60 -20.00 6.21
CA LYS A 212 -13.87 -20.06 6.94
C LYS A 212 -14.29 -18.71 7.48
N THR A 213 -13.34 -17.89 7.89
CA THR A 213 -13.59 -16.64 8.61
C THR A 213 -14.26 -15.59 7.71
N VAL A 214 -13.95 -15.54 6.41
CA VAL A 214 -14.58 -14.57 5.48
C VAL A 214 -16.08 -14.88 5.31
N ALA A 215 -16.43 -16.13 5.05
CA ALA A 215 -17.82 -16.54 4.91
C ALA A 215 -18.62 -16.30 6.19
N GLU A 216 -18.07 -16.63 7.36
CA GLU A 216 -18.70 -16.41 8.65
C GLU A 216 -18.89 -14.92 8.98
N ILE A 217 -17.90 -14.09 8.68
CA ILE A 217 -18.00 -12.65 8.89
C ILE A 217 -19.03 -12.02 7.95
N GLN A 218 -19.06 -12.41 6.68
CA GLN A 218 -20.08 -11.96 5.74
C GLN A 218 -21.49 -12.37 6.16
N THR A 219 -21.66 -13.59 6.61
CA THR A 219 -22.96 -14.09 7.10
C THR A 219 -23.45 -13.30 8.31
N ASN A 220 -22.55 -12.93 9.22
CA ASN A 220 -22.87 -12.14 10.41
C ASN A 220 -23.18 -10.67 10.11
N ILE A 221 -22.65 -10.14 9.01
CA ILE A 221 -22.84 -8.72 8.63
C ILE A 221 -24.02 -8.55 7.67
N ASP A 222 -24.24 -9.51 6.80
CA ASP A 222 -25.37 -9.53 5.86
C ASP A 222 -25.96 -10.95 5.73
N PRO A 223 -26.82 -11.36 6.68
CA PRO A 223 -27.40 -12.73 6.68
C PRO A 223 -28.32 -13.00 5.48
N LYS A 224 -28.65 -12.00 4.65
CA LYS A 224 -29.49 -12.13 3.46
C LYS A 224 -28.69 -12.23 2.16
N ARG A 225 -27.36 -12.11 2.21
CA ARG A 225 -26.51 -12.15 1.01
C ARG A 225 -26.07 -13.56 0.72
N ASP A 226 -26.27 -13.99 -0.52
CA ASP A 226 -25.85 -15.29 -1.05
C ASP A 226 -24.35 -15.54 -0.82
N GLN A 227 -24.00 -16.66 -0.23
CA GLN A 227 -22.70 -17.00 0.37
C GLN A 227 -21.60 -17.31 -0.63
N THR A 228 -21.77 -16.99 -1.90
CA THR A 228 -20.81 -17.35 -2.93
C THR A 228 -19.73 -16.29 -3.10
N LYS A 229 -18.50 -16.64 -2.74
CA LYS A 229 -17.22 -16.15 -3.26
C LYS A 229 -16.56 -14.96 -2.57
N SER A 230 -16.00 -15.17 -1.40
CA SER A 230 -14.77 -14.47 -1.00
C SER A 230 -13.77 -15.50 -0.50
N GLN A 231 -12.65 -15.61 -1.16
CA GLN A 231 -11.57 -16.49 -0.75
C GLN A 231 -10.43 -15.65 -0.20
N CYS A 232 -10.00 -15.94 1.01
CA CYS A 232 -8.67 -15.55 1.48
C CYS A 232 -7.68 -16.65 1.07
N VAL A 233 -6.56 -16.28 0.54
CA VAL A 233 -5.44 -17.16 0.18
C VAL A 233 -4.31 -16.93 1.16
#